data_fa6e82ed48e598a7affeaed6954d80cc
#
_entry.id   fa6e82ed48e598a7affeaed6954d80cc
#
_cell.length_a   1.000
_cell.length_b   1.000
_cell.length_c   1.000
_cell.angle_alpha   90.00
_cell.angle_beta   90.00
_cell.angle_gamma   90.00
#
_symmetry.space_group_name_H-M   'P 1'
#
loop_
_entity.id
_entity.type
_entity.pdbx_description
1 polymer ?
#
loop_
_entity_poly.entity_id
_entity_poly.type
_entity_poly.pdbx_seq_one_letter_code
_entity_poly.pdbx_strand_id
1 'polypeptide(L)'
;MKKSEFRINHLIFGFPAGAIASYVLLSFPDIGSESVFMLIIFNFLFVSLIFPLNGTLTRKLFMLSAGNIIGLLWNYLFSMFVVTVANYFGRFFDIVYIILNPFVNLVWIVSFWSISLTVLANSKKENRMLRLDN
;
A
#
# COMPACT_ATOMS: atom_id res chain seq x y z
N MET A 1 -16.01 -10.05 24.10
CA MET A 1 -16.73 -8.93 23.46
C MET A 1 -15.85 -7.72 23.16
N LYS A 2 -15.07 -7.17 24.08
CA LYS A 2 -14.18 -6.00 23.83
C LYS A 2 -13.21 -6.11 22.62
N LYS A 3 -12.79 -7.30 22.23
CA LYS A 3 -11.79 -7.51 21.17
C LYS A 3 -12.36 -7.43 19.74
N SER A 4 -13.65 -7.69 19.55
CA SER A 4 -14.33 -7.57 18.25
C SER A 4 -14.74 -6.13 17.94
N GLU A 5 -15.22 -5.39 18.95
CA GLU A 5 -15.58 -3.98 18.80
C GLU A 5 -14.40 -3.10 18.41
N PHE A 6 -13.21 -3.36 18.99
CA PHE A 6 -11.98 -2.62 18.65
C PHE A 6 -11.56 -2.84 17.18
N ARG A 7 -11.84 -4.02 16.61
CA ARG A 7 -11.54 -4.32 15.20
C ARG A 7 -12.46 -3.60 14.24
N ILE A 8 -13.76 -3.53 14.58
CA ILE A 8 -14.76 -2.84 13.76
C ILE A 8 -14.49 -1.34 13.74
N ASN A 9 -14.15 -0.75 14.90
CA ASN A 9 -13.81 0.67 14.98
C ASN A 9 -12.62 1.04 14.09
N HIS A 10 -11.58 0.20 14.01
CA HIS A 10 -10.44 0.47 13.12
C HIS A 10 -10.83 0.43 11.64
N LEU A 11 -11.74 -0.46 11.24
CA LEU A 11 -12.27 -0.48 9.87
C LEU A 11 -13.08 0.78 9.55
N ILE A 12 -13.92 1.23 10.49
CA ILE A 12 -14.74 2.45 10.31
C ILE A 12 -13.84 3.68 10.05
N PHE A 13 -12.70 3.78 10.71
CA PHE A 13 -11.72 4.85 10.45
C PHE A 13 -10.85 4.58 9.22
N GLY A 14 -10.54 3.32 8.94
CA GLY A 14 -9.69 2.92 7.82
C GLY A 14 -10.30 3.20 6.46
N PHE A 15 -11.59 2.90 6.27
CA PHE A 15 -12.26 3.14 4.99
C PHE A 15 -12.31 4.62 4.57
N PRO A 16 -12.70 5.57 5.44
CA PRO A 16 -12.59 6.99 5.11
C PRO A 16 -11.14 7.42 4.82
N ALA A 17 -10.16 6.93 5.59
CA ALA A 17 -8.75 7.25 5.35
C ALA A 17 -8.27 6.73 3.98
N GLY A 18 -8.62 5.50 3.61
CA GLY A 18 -8.34 4.93 2.30
C GLY A 18 -9.03 5.69 1.16
N ALA A 19 -10.29 6.10 1.38
CA ALA A 19 -11.05 6.90 0.41
C ALA A 19 -10.43 8.30 0.22
N ILE A 20 -10.03 8.96 1.30
CA ILE A 20 -9.35 10.27 1.25
C ILE A 20 -8.00 10.14 0.52
N ALA A 21 -7.19 9.14 0.85
CA ALA A 21 -5.92 8.88 0.17
C ALA A 21 -6.15 8.66 -1.35
N SER A 22 -7.16 7.88 -1.71
CA SER A 22 -7.51 7.62 -3.11
C SER A 22 -8.01 8.87 -3.83
N TYR A 23 -8.80 9.70 -3.16
CA TYR A 23 -9.27 10.98 -3.70
C TYR A 23 -8.12 11.96 -3.94
N VAL A 24 -7.18 12.06 -2.99
CA VAL A 24 -5.97 12.87 -3.14
C VAL A 24 -5.17 12.42 -4.36
N LEU A 25 -4.99 11.11 -4.56
CA LEU A 25 -4.29 10.56 -5.72
C LEU A 25 -4.96 10.94 -7.05
N LEU A 26 -6.30 10.90 -7.10
CA LEU A 26 -7.07 11.31 -8.29
C LEU A 26 -6.96 12.80 -8.59
N SER A 27 -6.58 13.61 -7.60
CA SER A 27 -6.41 15.06 -7.77
C SER A 27 -5.09 15.45 -8.43
N PHE A 28 -4.16 14.50 -8.63
CA PHE A 28 -2.90 14.72 -9.34
C PHE A 28 -3.03 14.33 -10.81
N PRO A 29 -3.13 15.30 -11.75
CA PRO A 29 -3.36 15.01 -13.17
C PRO A 29 -2.18 14.36 -13.89
N ASP A 30 -0.97 14.50 -13.32
CA ASP A 30 0.26 14.02 -13.95
C ASP A 30 0.54 12.52 -13.64
N ILE A 31 -0.26 11.90 -12.79
CA ILE A 31 -0.12 10.48 -12.49
C ILE A 31 -0.94 9.69 -13.50
N GLY A 32 -0.30 8.79 -14.24
CA GLY A 32 -1.01 7.93 -15.20
C GLY A 32 -2.18 7.17 -14.56
N SER A 33 -3.30 7.11 -15.26
CA SER A 33 -4.55 6.49 -14.77
C SER A 33 -4.37 5.06 -14.26
N GLU A 34 -3.48 4.27 -14.87
CA GLU A 34 -3.15 2.90 -14.45
C GLU A 34 -2.50 2.87 -13.07
N SER A 35 -1.55 3.79 -12.81
CA SER A 35 -0.87 3.91 -11.52
C SER A 35 -1.82 4.31 -10.40
N VAL A 36 -2.72 5.25 -10.68
CA VAL A 36 -3.76 5.68 -9.73
C VAL A 36 -4.69 4.51 -9.40
N PHE A 37 -5.12 3.76 -10.40
CA PHE A 37 -5.99 2.60 -10.21
C PHE A 37 -5.35 1.53 -9.32
N MET A 38 -4.07 1.23 -9.54
CA MET A 38 -3.32 0.28 -8.70
C MET A 38 -3.17 0.76 -7.25
N LEU A 39 -2.97 2.06 -7.04
CA LEU A 39 -2.91 2.64 -5.69
C LEU A 39 -4.27 2.64 -4.99
N ILE A 40 -5.37 2.85 -5.71
CA ILE A 40 -6.73 2.73 -5.17
C ILE A 40 -6.97 1.28 -4.71
N ILE A 41 -6.64 0.29 -5.53
CA ILE A 41 -6.73 -1.12 -5.15
C ILE A 41 -5.88 -1.41 -3.92
N PHE A 42 -4.64 -0.92 -3.88
CA PHE A 42 -3.76 -1.04 -2.72
C PHE A 42 -4.43 -0.48 -1.46
N ASN A 43 -5.01 0.72 -1.50
CA ASN A 43 -5.65 1.36 -0.35
C ASN A 43 -6.81 0.51 0.19
N PHE A 44 -7.70 0.04 -0.68
CA PHE A 44 -8.82 -0.80 -0.26
C PHE A 44 -8.37 -2.13 0.33
N LEU A 45 -7.43 -2.81 -0.30
CA LEU A 45 -6.90 -4.08 0.19
C LEU A 45 -6.11 -3.89 1.50
N PHE A 46 -5.31 -2.83 1.61
CA PHE A 46 -4.57 -2.52 2.82
C PHE A 46 -5.53 -2.27 4.00
N VAL A 47 -6.56 -1.46 3.80
CA VAL A 47 -7.56 -1.20 4.84
C VAL A 47 -8.27 -2.49 5.22
N SER A 48 -8.72 -3.28 4.25
CA SER A 48 -9.48 -4.51 4.51
C SER A 48 -8.67 -5.58 5.24
N LEU A 49 -7.38 -5.71 4.95
CA LEU A 49 -6.53 -6.78 5.48
C LEU A 49 -5.73 -6.35 6.71
N ILE A 50 -5.20 -5.14 6.74
CA ILE A 50 -4.28 -4.69 7.80
C ILE A 50 -5.02 -4.00 8.95
N PHE A 51 -6.06 -3.23 8.69
CA PHE A 51 -6.79 -2.52 9.74
C PHE A 51 -7.49 -3.44 10.76
N PRO A 52 -8.03 -4.62 10.39
CA PRO A 52 -8.58 -5.55 11.37
C PRO A 52 -7.54 -6.21 12.28
N LEU A 53 -6.25 -6.14 11.91
CA LEU A 53 -5.17 -6.74 12.70
C LEU A 53 -4.90 -5.97 13.99
N ASN A 54 -4.17 -6.60 14.91
CA ASN A 54 -3.74 -5.94 16.13
C ASN A 54 -2.72 -4.82 15.80
N GLY A 55 -2.77 -3.74 16.57
CA GLY A 55 -1.88 -2.60 16.41
C GLY A 55 -2.63 -1.27 16.64
N THR A 56 -1.90 -0.19 16.84
CA THR A 56 -2.48 1.13 17.03
C THR A 56 -2.99 1.71 15.72
N LEU A 57 -4.07 2.46 15.76
CA LEU A 57 -4.64 3.12 14.58
C LEU A 57 -3.62 4.05 13.91
N THR A 58 -2.87 4.80 14.70
CA THR A 58 -1.82 5.72 14.21
C THR A 58 -0.77 4.99 13.37
N ARG A 59 -0.29 3.82 13.81
CA ARG A 59 0.68 3.03 13.03
C ARG A 59 0.10 2.56 11.70
N LYS A 60 -1.16 2.16 11.68
CA LYS A 60 -1.84 1.70 10.46
C LYS A 60 -2.05 2.84 9.46
N LEU A 61 -2.44 4.02 9.95
CA LEU A 61 -2.56 5.22 9.13
C LEU A 61 -1.20 5.67 8.57
N PHE A 62 -0.16 5.61 9.40
CA PHE A 62 1.21 5.90 8.95
C PHE A 62 1.65 4.93 7.85
N MET A 63 1.41 3.62 8.03
CA MET A 63 1.73 2.61 7.02
C MET A 63 0.92 2.82 5.73
N LEU A 64 -0.37 3.16 5.83
CA LEU A 64 -1.19 3.47 4.66
C LEU A 64 -0.61 4.65 3.87
N SER A 65 -0.24 5.73 4.55
CA SER A 65 0.37 6.91 3.93
C SER A 65 1.74 6.59 3.32
N ALA A 66 2.59 5.86 4.05
CA ALA A 66 3.90 5.42 3.55
C ALA A 66 3.76 4.52 2.32
N GLY A 67 2.78 3.61 2.31
CA GLY A 67 2.50 2.74 1.15
C GLY A 67 2.11 3.52 -0.09
N ASN A 68 1.28 4.55 0.05
CA ASN A 68 0.94 5.42 -1.07
C ASN A 68 2.15 6.20 -1.60
N ILE A 69 3.00 6.74 -0.74
CA ILE A 69 4.22 7.46 -1.14
C ILE A 69 5.19 6.50 -1.85
N ILE A 70 5.42 5.32 -1.30
CA ILE A 70 6.29 4.31 -1.90
C ILE A 70 5.74 3.85 -3.25
N GLY A 71 4.42 3.63 -3.33
CA GLY A 71 3.76 3.24 -4.57
C GLY A 71 3.86 4.31 -5.66
N LEU A 72 3.71 5.59 -5.32
CA LEU A 72 3.93 6.71 -6.24
C LEU A 72 5.37 6.76 -6.74
N LEU A 73 6.33 6.68 -5.83
CA LEU A 73 7.76 6.64 -6.17
C LEU A 73 8.10 5.46 -7.08
N TRP A 74 7.57 4.28 -6.76
CA TRP A 74 7.76 3.07 -7.54
C TRP A 74 7.22 3.22 -8.97
N ASN A 75 5.99 3.72 -9.11
CA ASN A 75 5.40 3.96 -10.43
C ASN A 75 6.17 5.02 -11.22
N TYR A 76 6.64 6.08 -10.56
CA TYR A 76 7.46 7.10 -11.21
C TYR A 76 8.78 6.53 -11.74
N LEU A 77 9.52 5.79 -10.92
CA LEU A 77 10.76 5.14 -11.32
C LEU A 77 10.55 4.13 -12.44
N PHE A 78 9.47 3.36 -12.37
CA PHE A 78 9.13 2.40 -13.40
C PHE A 78 8.74 3.09 -14.72
N SER A 79 8.02 4.18 -14.68
CA SER A 79 7.70 5.01 -15.86
C SER A 79 8.95 5.55 -16.53
N MET A 80 9.92 6.07 -15.76
CA MET A 80 11.21 6.51 -16.31
C MET A 80 11.98 5.37 -16.98
N PHE A 81 12.00 4.19 -16.34
CA PHE A 81 12.62 3.00 -16.90
C PHE A 81 11.96 2.60 -18.22
N VAL A 82 10.64 2.60 -18.28
CA VAL A 82 9.85 2.27 -19.48
C VAL A 82 10.18 3.19 -20.64
N VAL A 83 10.20 4.50 -20.42
CA VAL A 83 10.51 5.48 -21.47
C VAL A 83 11.93 5.27 -22.01
N THR A 84 12.89 4.98 -21.12
CA THR A 84 14.27 4.74 -21.52
C THR A 84 14.39 3.47 -22.37
N VAL A 85 13.75 2.37 -21.96
CA VAL A 85 13.84 1.08 -22.64
C VAL A 85 13.04 1.08 -23.96
N ALA A 86 11.91 1.77 -24.02
CA ALA A 86 11.11 1.88 -25.24
C ALA A 86 11.88 2.51 -26.40
N ASN A 87 12.77 3.47 -26.09
CA ASN A 87 13.64 4.08 -27.10
C ASN A 87 14.63 3.09 -27.76
N TYR A 88 14.96 1.99 -27.06
CA TYR A 88 15.89 0.97 -27.60
C TYR A 88 15.17 -0.20 -28.29
N PHE A 89 13.98 -0.58 -27.82
CA PHE A 89 13.31 -1.82 -28.25
C PHE A 89 12.07 -1.58 -29.13
N GLY A 90 11.59 -0.34 -29.29
CA GLY A 90 10.49 0.01 -30.17
C GLY A 90 9.17 -0.72 -29.81
N ARG A 91 8.34 -1.05 -30.82
CA ARG A 91 7.01 -1.67 -30.66
C ARG A 91 6.98 -2.98 -29.89
N PHE A 92 8.04 -3.74 -29.90
CA PHE A 92 8.11 -4.99 -29.13
C PHE A 92 8.00 -4.73 -27.62
N PHE A 93 8.48 -3.58 -27.18
CA PHE A 93 8.44 -3.19 -25.77
C PHE A 93 7.03 -2.90 -25.28
N ASP A 94 6.12 -2.41 -26.13
CA ASP A 94 4.73 -2.13 -25.74
C ASP A 94 4.02 -3.41 -25.27
N ILE A 95 4.26 -4.52 -25.95
CA ILE A 95 3.68 -5.83 -25.59
C ILE A 95 4.28 -6.31 -24.26
N VAL A 96 5.60 -6.19 -24.11
CA VAL A 96 6.30 -6.59 -22.88
C VAL A 96 5.84 -5.74 -21.70
N TYR A 97 5.63 -4.42 -21.91
CA TYR A 97 5.14 -3.50 -20.88
C TYR A 97 3.76 -3.87 -20.37
N ILE A 98 2.80 -4.16 -21.26
CA ILE A 98 1.44 -4.56 -20.89
C ILE A 98 1.44 -5.78 -19.97
N ILE A 99 2.37 -6.72 -20.19
CA ILE A 99 2.50 -7.92 -19.36
C ILE A 99 3.26 -7.63 -18.06
N LEU A 100 4.35 -6.87 -18.13
CA LEU A 100 5.21 -6.61 -16.97
C LEU A 100 4.59 -5.64 -15.95
N ASN A 101 3.84 -4.65 -16.38
CA ASN A 101 3.29 -3.61 -15.52
C ASN A 101 2.48 -4.17 -14.34
N PRO A 102 1.50 -5.08 -14.52
CA PRO A 102 0.76 -5.65 -13.39
C PRO A 102 1.66 -6.46 -12.45
N PHE A 103 2.66 -7.20 -12.96
CA PHE A 103 3.61 -7.96 -12.13
C PHE A 103 4.49 -7.05 -11.28
N VAL A 104 5.03 -5.99 -11.88
CA VAL A 104 5.87 -5.01 -11.17
C VAL A 104 5.09 -4.31 -10.06
N ASN A 105 3.83 -3.94 -10.32
CA ASN A 105 2.94 -3.38 -9.32
C ASN A 105 2.62 -4.38 -8.19
N LEU A 106 2.38 -5.63 -8.53
CA LEU A 106 2.10 -6.69 -7.56
C LEU A 106 3.31 -6.94 -6.64
N VAL A 107 4.52 -6.89 -7.16
CA VAL A 107 5.76 -7.08 -6.38
C VAL A 107 5.89 -6.05 -5.26
N TRP A 108 5.71 -4.75 -5.55
CA TRP A 108 5.84 -3.75 -4.50
C TRP A 108 4.69 -3.82 -3.48
N ILE A 109 3.45 -4.11 -3.93
CA ILE A 109 2.29 -4.26 -3.05
C ILE A 109 2.51 -5.41 -2.06
N VAL A 110 2.91 -6.58 -2.54
CA VAL A 110 3.16 -7.77 -1.70
C VAL A 110 4.33 -7.53 -0.75
N SER A 111 5.40 -6.90 -1.24
CA SER A 111 6.57 -6.56 -0.42
C SER A 111 6.19 -5.61 0.71
N PHE A 112 5.41 -4.57 0.41
CA PHE A 112 4.95 -3.61 1.40
C PHE A 112 4.01 -4.24 2.44
N TRP A 113 3.11 -5.13 2.01
CA TRP A 113 2.26 -5.88 2.93
C TRP A 113 3.06 -6.78 3.86
N SER A 114 4.05 -7.49 3.33
CA SER A 114 4.92 -8.35 4.11
C SER A 114 5.65 -7.56 5.21
N ILE A 115 6.20 -6.40 4.87
CA ILE A 115 6.86 -5.49 5.82
C ILE A 115 5.85 -5.01 6.86
N SER A 116 4.66 -4.58 6.45
CA SER A 116 3.61 -4.08 7.35
C SER A 116 3.16 -5.15 8.35
N LEU A 117 2.97 -6.38 7.89
CA LEU A 117 2.62 -7.51 8.75
C LEU A 117 3.74 -7.83 9.76
N THR A 118 4.99 -7.79 9.33
CA THR A 118 6.15 -8.02 10.20
C THR A 118 6.26 -6.96 11.28
N VAL A 119 6.09 -5.69 10.94
CA VAL A 119 6.12 -4.57 11.90
C VAL A 119 4.99 -4.69 12.93
N LEU A 120 3.78 -5.06 12.49
CA LEU A 120 2.65 -5.25 13.41
C LEU A 120 2.84 -6.48 14.32
N ALA A 121 3.44 -7.55 13.82
CA ALA A 121 3.73 -8.75 14.61
C ALA A 121 4.79 -8.48 15.69
N ASN A 122 5.87 -7.77 15.35
CA ASN A 122 6.94 -7.40 16.28
C ASN A 122 6.44 -6.45 17.38
N SER A 123 5.61 -5.49 17.05
CA SER A 123 4.97 -4.60 18.02
C SER A 123 4.15 -5.35 19.09
N LYS A 124 3.52 -6.46 18.72
CA LYS A 124 2.79 -7.30 19.66
C LYS A 124 3.72 -8.05 20.65
N LYS A 125 4.90 -8.46 20.18
CA LYS A 125 5.89 -9.16 20.99
C LYS A 125 6.50 -8.22 22.03
N GLU A 126 6.86 -7.02 21.64
CA GLU A 126 7.41 -5.98 22.50
C GLU A 126 6.44 -5.60 23.64
N ASN A 127 5.17 -5.35 23.32
CA ASN A 127 4.15 -5.05 24.32
C ASN A 127 3.86 -6.22 25.29
N ARG A 128 4.14 -7.47 24.92
CA ARG A 128 4.04 -8.60 25.82
C ARG A 128 5.21 -8.66 26.80
N MET A 129 6.42 -8.39 26.35
CA MET A 129 7.61 -8.38 27.21
C MET A 129 7.49 -7.31 28.29
N LEU A 130 7.12 -6.09 27.91
CA LEU A 130 6.90 -4.98 28.86
C LEU A 130 5.81 -5.25 29.91
N ARG A 131 4.88 -6.18 29.66
CA ARG A 131 3.85 -6.58 30.63
C ARG A 131 4.31 -7.69 31.60
N LEU A 132 5.37 -8.41 31.26
CA LEU A 132 5.89 -9.49 32.10
C LEU A 132 6.96 -8.96 33.09
N ASP A 133 7.54 -7.80 32.77
CA ASP A 133 8.57 -7.14 33.60
C ASP A 133 7.99 -6.17 34.66
N ASN A 134 6.64 -6.00 34.69
CA ASN A 134 5.90 -5.26 35.71
C ASN A 134 5.02 -6.22 36.55
#